data_6c31fe8c0921cf9d48c9d2a1fd52b9d1
#
_entry.id   6c31fe8c0921cf9d48c9d2a1fd52b9d1
#
_cell.length_a   1.000
_cell.length_b   1.000
_cell.length_c   1.000
_cell.angle_alpha   90.00
_cell.angle_beta   90.00
_cell.angle_gamma   90.00
#
_symmetry.space_group_name_H-M   'P 1'
#
loop_
_entity.id
_entity.type
_entity.pdbx_description
1 polymer ?
#
loop_
_entity_poly.entity_id
_entity_poly.type
_entity_poly.pdbx_seq_one_letter_code
_entity_poly.pdbx_strand_id
1 'polypeptide(L)'
;MENIQTNTKSTKLKLDFKDSKYATGRRKTSIAKVWLKKGSGKIYVNGKLFSEYFSSDNHKMQITRPFEIINQATEYDVRCSVKGGGATGQAGAMVHGISKALVMFDEKFKSTLKLEKLTTRDSRAVERKKPGRRKARRSFQFSKR
;
A
#
# COMPACT_ATOMS: atom_id res chain seq x y z
N MET A 1 10.86 37.95 -25.63
CA MET A 1 9.90 37.01 -24.97
C MET A 1 10.44 35.61 -25.13
N GLU A 2 11.19 35.12 -24.17
CA GLU A 2 11.82 33.81 -24.21
C GLU A 2 10.85 32.75 -23.68
N ASN A 3 10.52 31.79 -24.55
CA ASN A 3 9.72 30.62 -24.19
C ASN A 3 10.54 29.64 -23.33
N ILE A 4 10.36 29.69 -22.03
CA ILE A 4 10.89 28.67 -21.12
C ILE A 4 10.00 27.41 -21.25
N GLN A 5 10.40 26.52 -22.16
CA GLN A 5 9.86 25.17 -22.20
C GLN A 5 10.45 24.38 -21.02
N THR A 6 9.69 24.26 -19.94
CA THR A 6 10.02 23.38 -18.81
C THR A 6 9.88 21.93 -19.25
N ASN A 7 11.00 21.36 -19.69
CA ASN A 7 11.12 19.97 -20.09
C ASN A 7 11.16 19.09 -18.83
N THR A 8 10.00 18.78 -18.26
CA THR A 8 9.84 17.84 -17.15
C THR A 8 10.01 16.40 -17.66
N LYS A 9 11.24 16.03 -18.01
CA LYS A 9 11.61 14.62 -18.11
C LYS A 9 11.50 14.03 -16.71
N SER A 10 10.46 13.22 -16.46
CA SER A 10 10.34 12.40 -15.27
C SER A 10 11.57 11.47 -15.22
N THR A 11 12.54 11.85 -14.42
CA THR A 11 13.73 11.04 -14.16
C THR A 11 13.24 9.79 -13.42
N LYS A 12 13.07 8.70 -14.13
CA LYS A 12 12.80 7.38 -13.51
C LYS A 12 14.01 7.07 -12.66
N LEU A 13 13.90 7.32 -11.35
CA LEU A 13 14.92 6.98 -10.37
C LEU A 13 15.20 5.48 -10.51
N LYS A 14 16.36 5.13 -11.07
CA LYS A 14 16.89 3.77 -11.07
C LYS A 14 17.38 3.50 -9.64
N LEU A 15 16.46 3.13 -8.78
CA LEU A 15 16.79 2.64 -7.45
C LEU A 15 17.27 1.20 -7.61
N ASP A 16 18.56 0.97 -7.40
CA ASP A 16 19.12 -0.37 -7.38
C ASP A 16 18.65 -1.11 -6.11
N PHE A 17 17.67 -1.98 -6.29
CA PHE A 17 17.13 -2.86 -5.24
C PHE A 17 17.68 -4.29 -5.35
N LYS A 18 18.96 -4.43 -5.73
CA LYS A 18 19.59 -5.72 -6.00
C LYS A 18 19.55 -6.65 -4.78
N ASP A 19 19.73 -6.10 -3.57
CA ASP A 19 19.74 -6.86 -2.30
C ASP A 19 18.48 -6.59 -1.44
N SER A 20 17.35 -6.31 -2.07
CA SER A 20 16.11 -6.01 -1.37
C SER A 20 15.33 -7.27 -1.01
N LYS A 21 14.65 -7.25 0.14
CA LYS A 21 13.66 -8.28 0.48
C LYS A 21 12.35 -7.97 -0.21
N TYR A 22 11.81 -8.97 -0.90
CA TYR A 22 10.58 -8.85 -1.67
C TYR A 22 9.40 -9.50 -0.94
N ALA A 23 8.30 -8.77 -0.82
CA ALA A 23 7.04 -9.31 -0.32
C ALA A 23 5.83 -8.76 -1.09
N THR A 24 4.77 -9.53 -1.13
CA THR A 24 3.49 -9.11 -1.69
C THR A 24 2.47 -8.83 -0.59
N GLY A 25 1.76 -7.71 -0.71
CA GLY A 25 0.61 -7.40 0.12
C GLY A 25 -0.67 -7.35 -0.71
N ARG A 26 -1.79 -7.66 -0.09
CA ARG A 26 -3.12 -7.64 -0.73
C ARG A 26 -4.17 -7.11 0.21
N ARG A 27 -5.06 -6.27 -0.32
CA ARG A 27 -6.24 -5.75 0.39
C ARG A 27 -7.36 -5.49 -0.61
N LYS A 28 -8.58 -5.98 -0.34
CA LYS A 28 -9.70 -5.94 -1.30
C LYS A 28 -9.25 -6.51 -2.66
N THR A 29 -9.36 -5.71 -3.74
CA THR A 29 -8.87 -6.04 -5.09
C THR A 29 -7.47 -5.48 -5.39
N SER A 30 -6.84 -4.78 -4.42
CA SER A 30 -5.52 -4.18 -4.59
C SER A 30 -4.40 -5.17 -4.30
N ILE A 31 -3.35 -5.10 -5.11
CA ILE A 31 -2.12 -5.89 -4.98
C ILE A 31 -0.94 -4.93 -4.92
N ALA A 32 -0.09 -5.10 -3.91
CA ALA A 32 1.16 -4.36 -3.75
C ALA A 32 2.34 -5.33 -3.83
N LYS A 33 3.30 -5.05 -4.70
CA LYS A 33 4.62 -5.68 -4.74
C LYS A 33 5.58 -4.74 -4.04
N VAL A 34 6.19 -5.18 -2.96
CA VAL A 34 7.04 -4.36 -2.10
C VAL A 34 8.45 -4.90 -2.10
N TRP A 35 9.41 -4.04 -2.36
CA TRP A 35 10.84 -4.28 -2.22
C TRP A 35 11.35 -3.38 -1.09
N LEU A 36 11.94 -3.97 -0.09
CA LEU A 36 12.48 -3.31 1.09
C LEU A 36 13.99 -3.46 1.12
N LYS A 37 14.71 -2.37 1.40
CA LYS A 37 16.17 -2.33 1.55
C LYS A 37 16.52 -1.43 2.75
N LYS A 38 17.62 -1.67 3.42
CA LYS A 38 18.17 -0.70 4.39
C LYS A 38 18.59 0.57 3.66
N GLY A 39 18.20 1.73 4.18
CA GLY A 39 18.43 3.01 3.50
C GLY A 39 18.09 4.23 4.33
N SER A 40 17.48 5.23 3.74
CA SER A 40 17.23 6.57 4.29
C SER A 40 15.76 6.89 4.63
N GLY A 41 14.88 5.90 4.59
CA GLY A 41 13.45 6.07 4.92
C GLY A 41 12.59 6.57 3.74
N LYS A 42 13.05 6.48 2.51
CA LYS A 42 12.30 6.94 1.34
C LYS A 42 11.35 5.88 0.82
N ILE A 43 10.09 6.25 0.62
CA ILE A 43 9.05 5.36 0.12
C ILE A 43 8.59 5.82 -1.27
N TYR A 44 8.74 4.95 -2.26
CA TYR A 44 8.33 5.19 -3.64
C TYR A 44 7.20 4.26 -4.05
N VAL A 45 6.16 4.82 -4.66
CA VAL A 45 4.99 4.11 -5.15
C VAL A 45 4.81 4.38 -6.63
N ASN A 46 4.91 3.35 -7.46
CA ASN A 46 4.79 3.46 -8.91
C ASN A 46 5.70 4.56 -9.53
N GLY A 47 6.89 4.79 -8.94
CA GLY A 47 7.85 5.79 -9.42
C GLY A 47 7.66 7.21 -8.86
N LYS A 48 6.66 7.45 -8.00
CA LYS A 48 6.41 8.72 -7.30
C LYS A 48 6.71 8.55 -5.81
N LEU A 49 6.96 9.64 -5.11
CA LEU A 49 6.98 9.63 -3.64
C LEU A 49 5.60 9.25 -3.10
N PHE A 50 5.55 8.52 -2.00
CA PHE A 50 4.27 8.10 -1.42
C PHE A 50 3.40 9.28 -0.97
N SER A 51 4.02 10.40 -0.58
CA SER A 51 3.35 11.64 -0.21
C SER A 51 2.63 12.32 -1.38
N GLU A 52 3.16 12.18 -2.59
CA GLU A 52 2.54 12.68 -3.82
C GLU A 52 1.48 11.71 -4.36
N TYR A 53 1.71 10.41 -4.16
CA TYR A 53 0.79 9.38 -4.65
C TYR A 53 -0.50 9.31 -3.84
N PHE A 54 -0.41 9.44 -2.52
CA PHE A 54 -1.56 9.46 -1.61
C PHE A 54 -1.84 10.89 -1.15
N SER A 55 -2.98 11.44 -1.55
CA SER A 55 -3.43 12.77 -1.12
C SER A 55 -3.92 12.80 0.33
N SER A 56 -4.45 11.68 0.84
CA SER A 56 -5.00 11.58 2.20
C SER A 56 -3.93 11.28 3.23
N ASP A 57 -3.85 12.09 4.29
CA ASP A 57 -2.90 11.91 5.38
C ASP A 57 -3.17 10.63 6.18
N ASN A 58 -4.43 10.20 6.29
CA ASN A 58 -4.77 8.90 6.89
C ASN A 58 -4.09 7.73 6.17
N HIS A 59 -4.00 7.76 4.83
CA HIS A 59 -3.31 6.73 4.08
C HIS A 59 -1.80 6.77 4.33
N LYS A 60 -1.22 7.98 4.44
CA LYS A 60 0.21 8.17 4.74
C LYS A 60 0.54 7.61 6.12
N MET A 61 -0.24 7.94 7.14
CA MET A 61 -0.09 7.41 8.51
C MET A 61 -0.23 5.88 8.55
N GLN A 62 -1.16 5.32 7.80
CA GLN A 62 -1.29 3.85 7.73
C GLN A 62 -0.03 3.19 7.16
N ILE A 63 0.58 3.79 6.13
CA ILE A 63 1.77 3.24 5.47
C ILE A 63 3.01 3.34 6.36
N THR A 64 3.13 4.37 7.19
CA THR A 64 4.25 4.54 8.14
C THR A 64 4.12 3.68 9.40
N ARG A 65 2.90 3.32 9.78
CA ARG A 65 2.60 2.55 11.00
C ARG A 65 3.47 1.30 11.24
N PRO A 66 3.76 0.42 10.25
CA PRO A 66 4.65 -0.72 10.49
C PRO A 66 6.04 -0.32 10.97
N PHE A 67 6.58 0.79 10.47
CA PHE A 67 7.92 1.30 10.86
C PHE A 67 7.92 1.94 12.24
N GLU A 68 6.84 2.63 12.61
CA GLU A 68 6.64 3.23 13.92
C GLU A 68 6.60 2.16 15.02
N ILE A 69 5.87 1.05 14.77
CA ILE A 69 5.75 -0.06 15.71
C ILE A 69 7.09 -0.73 16.01
N ILE A 70 7.98 -0.81 15.03
CA ILE A 70 9.32 -1.37 15.22
C ILE A 70 10.38 -0.33 15.64
N ASN A 71 9.97 0.95 15.81
CA ASN A 71 10.84 2.09 16.11
C ASN A 71 12.01 2.30 15.10
N GLN A 72 11.77 1.99 13.82
CA GLN A 72 12.79 2.08 12.75
C GLN A 72 12.24 2.86 11.54
N ALA A 73 11.70 4.05 11.78
CA ALA A 73 11.02 4.84 10.76
C ALA A 73 11.92 5.29 9.59
N THR A 74 13.21 5.47 9.81
CA THR A 74 14.15 6.04 8.83
C THR A 74 15.21 5.06 8.31
N GLU A 75 15.17 3.79 8.72
CA GLU A 75 16.21 2.82 8.37
C GLU A 75 15.97 2.08 7.06
N TYR A 76 14.77 2.17 6.48
CA TYR A 76 14.41 1.36 5.32
C TYR A 76 13.90 2.21 4.17
N ASP A 77 14.45 1.96 2.98
CA ASP A 77 13.90 2.44 1.73
C ASP A 77 12.93 1.41 1.14
N VAL A 78 11.80 1.90 0.64
CA VAL A 78 10.74 1.08 0.07
C VAL A 78 10.47 1.46 -1.37
N ARG A 79 10.50 0.47 -2.24
CA ARG A 79 9.93 0.58 -3.59
C ARG A 79 8.68 -0.28 -3.65
N CYS A 80 7.58 0.32 -4.07
CA CYS A 80 6.31 -0.37 -4.19
C CYS A 80 5.71 -0.23 -5.60
N SER A 81 5.23 -1.33 -6.15
CA SER A 81 4.40 -1.33 -7.34
C SER A 81 3.00 -1.77 -6.96
N VAL A 82 2.02 -0.89 -7.14
CA VAL A 82 0.63 -1.10 -6.70
C VAL A 82 -0.29 -1.13 -7.90
N LYS A 83 -1.22 -2.10 -7.92
CA LYS A 83 -2.22 -2.26 -8.98
C LYS A 83 -3.59 -2.63 -8.39
N GLY A 84 -4.63 -2.19 -9.08
CA GLY A 84 -6.03 -2.51 -8.76
C GLY A 84 -6.60 -1.78 -7.56
N GLY A 85 -7.90 -1.83 -7.41
CA GLY A 85 -8.65 -1.21 -6.32
C GLY A 85 -8.54 0.32 -6.27
N GLY A 86 -8.91 0.88 -5.13
CA GLY A 86 -8.81 2.31 -4.85
C GLY A 86 -7.70 2.62 -3.84
N ALA A 87 -7.44 3.91 -3.58
CA ALA A 87 -6.36 4.40 -2.71
C ALA A 87 -6.34 3.72 -1.32
N THR A 88 -7.49 3.56 -0.67
CA THR A 88 -7.62 2.87 0.63
C THR A 88 -7.20 1.39 0.55
N GLY A 89 -7.60 0.69 -0.53
CA GLY A 89 -7.20 -0.69 -0.74
C GLY A 89 -5.71 -0.82 -1.02
N GLN A 90 -5.16 0.11 -1.79
CA GLN A 90 -3.75 0.17 -2.13
C GLN A 90 -2.88 0.46 -0.91
N ALA A 91 -3.26 1.45 -0.06
CA ALA A 91 -2.57 1.72 1.19
C ALA A 91 -2.55 0.49 2.11
N GLY A 92 -3.70 -0.16 2.33
CA GLY A 92 -3.77 -1.38 3.12
C GLY A 92 -2.97 -2.56 2.53
N ALA A 93 -2.92 -2.68 1.21
CA ALA A 93 -2.08 -3.68 0.55
C ALA A 93 -0.58 -3.39 0.75
N MET A 94 -0.17 -2.11 0.70
CA MET A 94 1.21 -1.70 0.99
C MET A 94 1.60 -2.01 2.42
N VAL A 95 0.78 -1.65 3.41
CA VAL A 95 1.00 -1.96 4.84
C VAL A 95 1.25 -3.44 5.04
N HIS A 96 0.38 -4.29 4.50
CA HIS A 96 0.54 -5.74 4.57
C HIS A 96 1.83 -6.24 3.91
N GLY A 97 2.19 -5.69 2.73
CA GLY A 97 3.43 -6.03 2.02
C GLY A 97 4.69 -5.59 2.77
N ILE A 98 4.71 -4.36 3.30
CA ILE A 98 5.81 -3.81 4.10
C ILE A 98 6.02 -4.65 5.36
N SER A 99 4.97 -4.96 6.11
CA SER A 99 5.05 -5.78 7.32
C SER A 99 5.62 -7.16 7.06
N LYS A 100 5.25 -7.80 5.95
CA LYS A 100 5.84 -9.08 5.53
C LYS A 100 7.31 -8.95 5.14
N ALA A 101 7.68 -7.88 4.44
CA ALA A 101 9.07 -7.64 4.06
C ALA A 101 9.96 -7.39 5.27
N LEU A 102 9.47 -6.64 6.28
CA LEU A 102 10.16 -6.42 7.56
C LEU A 102 10.41 -7.73 8.31
N VAL A 103 9.44 -8.62 8.36
CA VAL A 103 9.62 -9.96 8.97
C VAL A 103 10.68 -10.80 8.24
N MET A 104 10.86 -10.60 6.91
CA MET A 104 11.92 -11.26 6.16
C MET A 104 13.31 -10.69 6.44
N PHE A 105 13.39 -9.45 6.96
CA PHE A 105 14.65 -8.84 7.41
C PHE A 105 15.04 -9.34 8.79
N ASP A 106 14.11 -9.29 9.74
CA ASP A 106 14.33 -9.78 11.09
C ASP A 106 13.06 -10.49 11.60
N GLU A 107 13.21 -11.75 11.96
CA GLU A 107 12.08 -12.57 12.44
C GLU A 107 11.54 -12.09 13.80
N LYS A 108 12.34 -11.36 14.58
CA LYS A 108 11.91 -10.75 15.87
C LYS A 108 10.73 -9.81 15.70
N PHE A 109 10.62 -9.10 14.57
CA PHE A 109 9.51 -8.19 14.28
C PHE A 109 8.17 -8.90 14.10
N LYS A 110 8.19 -10.22 13.86
CA LYS A 110 6.98 -10.99 13.57
C LYS A 110 5.97 -10.97 14.73
N SER A 111 6.42 -11.12 15.96
CA SER A 111 5.56 -11.10 17.15
C SER A 111 4.85 -9.76 17.30
N THR A 112 5.61 -8.67 17.25
CA THR A 112 5.12 -7.30 17.42
C THR A 112 4.14 -6.91 16.30
N LEU A 113 4.52 -7.14 15.04
CA LEU A 113 3.66 -6.83 13.89
C LEU A 113 2.40 -7.73 13.82
N LYS A 114 2.46 -8.94 14.36
CA LYS A 114 1.31 -9.85 14.43
C LYS A 114 0.29 -9.44 15.49
N LEU A 115 0.74 -8.93 16.64
CA LEU A 115 -0.14 -8.36 17.67
C LEU A 115 -1.00 -7.24 17.08
N GLU A 116 -0.42 -6.37 16.27
CA GLU A 116 -1.11 -5.28 15.58
C GLU A 116 -1.87 -5.74 14.29
N LYS A 117 -1.94 -7.05 14.04
CA LYS A 117 -2.62 -7.67 12.88
C LYS A 117 -2.13 -7.19 11.51
N LEU A 118 -0.91 -6.62 11.43
CA LEU A 118 -0.36 -6.08 10.18
C LEU A 118 0.17 -7.15 9.23
N THR A 119 0.59 -8.31 9.75
CA THR A 119 1.05 -9.44 8.95
C THR A 119 -0.09 -10.33 8.44
N THR A 120 -1.30 -10.18 8.98
CA THR A 120 -2.46 -10.97 8.60
C THR A 120 -3.24 -10.29 7.49
N ARG A 121 -3.55 -11.03 6.43
CA ARG A 121 -4.38 -10.50 5.34
C ARG A 121 -5.82 -10.33 5.81
N ASP A 122 -6.39 -9.15 5.61
CA ASP A 122 -7.83 -8.92 5.74
C ASP A 122 -8.52 -9.38 4.43
N SER A 123 -9.34 -10.42 4.53
CA SER A 123 -10.03 -11.04 3.41
C SER A 123 -11.31 -10.31 2.98
N ARG A 124 -11.78 -9.31 3.76
CA ARG A 124 -13.03 -8.59 3.46
C ARG A 124 -12.94 -7.90 2.10
N ALA A 125 -13.90 -8.20 1.24
CA ALA A 125 -14.08 -7.59 -0.07
C ALA A 125 -15.56 -7.18 -0.26
N VAL A 126 -15.81 -6.34 -1.28
CA VAL A 126 -17.19 -5.93 -1.60
C VAL A 126 -17.96 -7.14 -2.11
N GLU A 127 -19.12 -7.41 -1.50
CA GLU A 127 -20.00 -8.50 -1.89
C GLU A 127 -20.62 -8.21 -3.27
N ARG A 128 -20.71 -9.22 -4.11
CA ARG A 128 -21.24 -9.14 -5.47
C ARG A 128 -22.73 -8.76 -5.45
N LYS A 129 -23.14 -7.90 -6.37
CA LYS A 129 -24.56 -7.63 -6.64
C LYS A 129 -25.28 -8.93 -7.04
N LYS A 130 -26.48 -9.15 -6.52
CA LYS A 130 -27.31 -10.34 -6.78
C LYS A 130 -28.48 -10.00 -7.71
N PRO A 131 -28.94 -10.93 -8.54
CA PRO A 131 -30.17 -10.73 -9.32
C PRO A 131 -31.36 -10.48 -8.42
N GLY A 132 -32.30 -9.64 -8.87
CA GLY A 132 -33.47 -9.24 -8.08
C GLY A 132 -33.21 -8.31 -6.90
N ARG A 133 -31.99 -7.75 -6.78
CA ARG A 133 -31.62 -6.78 -5.73
C ARG A 133 -30.94 -5.55 -6.32
N ARG A 134 -31.07 -4.41 -5.66
CA ARG A 134 -30.40 -3.16 -6.08
C ARG A 134 -28.88 -3.20 -5.84
N LYS A 135 -28.46 -3.83 -4.72
CA LYS A 135 -27.05 -4.09 -4.36
C LYS A 135 -26.94 -5.55 -3.92
N ALA A 136 -25.85 -5.90 -3.25
CA ALA A 136 -25.66 -7.26 -2.75
C ALA A 136 -26.82 -7.76 -1.88
N ARG A 137 -27.33 -6.90 -1.00
CA ARG A 137 -28.40 -7.23 -0.03
C ARG A 137 -29.62 -6.32 -0.09
N ARG A 138 -29.51 -5.10 -0.65
CA ARG A 138 -30.59 -4.12 -0.72
C ARG A 138 -31.66 -4.60 -1.69
N SER A 139 -32.88 -4.82 -1.20
CA SER A 139 -34.06 -5.14 -2.00
C SER A 139 -34.62 -3.91 -2.72
N PHE A 140 -35.45 -4.15 -3.73
CA PHE A 140 -36.28 -3.11 -4.29
C PHE A 140 -37.38 -2.71 -3.28
N GLN A 141 -37.85 -1.49 -3.38
CA GLN A 141 -38.94 -1.02 -2.55
C GLN A 141 -40.24 -1.80 -2.91
N PHE A 142 -40.93 -2.28 -1.90
CA PHE A 142 -42.23 -2.89 -2.09
C PHE A 142 -43.24 -1.78 -2.49
N SER A 143 -43.93 -1.97 -3.59
CA SER A 143 -45.01 -1.10 -4.01
C SER A 143 -46.36 -1.80 -3.71
N LYS A 144 -47.09 -1.26 -2.75
CA LYS A 144 -48.45 -1.70 -2.44
C LYS A 144 -49.39 -1.02 -3.43
N ARG A 145 -50.02 -1.76 -4.34
CA ARG A 145 -51.15 -1.36 -5.15
C ARG A 145 -52.38 -2.16 -4.76
#